data_e926969053bb65c66cc7d01e4eb0c68e
#
_entry.id   e926969053bb65c66cc7d01e4eb0c68e
#
_cell.length_a   1.000
_cell.length_b   1.000
_cell.length_c   1.000
_cell.angle_alpha   90.00
_cell.angle_beta   90.00
_cell.angle_gamma   90.00
#
_symmetry.space_group_name_H-M   'P 1'
#
loop_
_entity.id
_entity.type
_entity.pdbx_description
1 polymer ?
#
loop_
_entity_poly.entity_id
_entity_poly.type
_entity_poly.pdbx_seq_one_letter_code
_entity_poly.pdbx_strand_id
1 'polypeptide(L)'
;MNVRRTPWWHAAIALVLGLGAGAGVAVLGESSGTTLIGTPWFVPVVLGVIGVIALVLAINVHQYAATDPKKRPKTFVNPSVAFNTLVLCKAMILAGAALAGWYGGQIIPTITHIEGSFYEQAVLQCAVTAAVCLADMGIGFVGEWLC
;
A
#
# COMPACT_ATOMS: atom_id res chain seq x y z
N MET A 1 -26.75 4.79 -4.10
CA MET A 1 -25.41 5.38 -4.04
C MET A 1 -24.55 4.74 -5.13
N ASN A 2 -24.19 5.49 -6.17
CA ASN A 2 -23.23 5.01 -7.15
C ASN A 2 -21.83 5.07 -6.52
N VAL A 3 -21.39 3.97 -5.96
CA VAL A 3 -20.02 3.82 -5.48
C VAL A 3 -19.12 3.72 -6.72
N ARG A 4 -18.58 4.84 -7.16
CA ARG A 4 -17.63 4.87 -8.27
C ARG A 4 -16.36 4.13 -7.84
N ARG A 5 -15.89 3.23 -8.70
CA ARG A 5 -14.58 2.58 -8.56
C ARG A 5 -13.50 3.66 -8.52
N THR A 6 -12.48 3.42 -7.74
CA THR A 6 -11.33 4.35 -7.68
C THR A 6 -10.66 4.37 -9.05
N PRO A 7 -10.67 5.50 -9.79
CA PRO A 7 -9.99 5.54 -11.07
C PRO A 7 -8.48 5.38 -10.81
N TRP A 8 -7.84 4.51 -11.59
CA TRP A 8 -6.41 4.24 -11.54
C TRP A 8 -5.54 5.52 -11.55
N TRP A 9 -6.09 6.60 -12.08
CA TRP A 9 -5.47 7.92 -12.13
C TRP A 9 -5.14 8.49 -10.74
N HIS A 10 -5.99 8.29 -9.75
CA HIS A 10 -5.72 8.74 -8.37
C HIS A 10 -4.55 7.97 -7.75
N ALA A 11 -4.45 6.67 -8.00
CA ALA A 11 -3.31 5.88 -7.57
C ALA A 11 -2.01 6.34 -8.26
N ALA A 12 -2.08 6.65 -9.56
CA ALA A 12 -0.94 7.18 -10.32
C ALA A 12 -0.48 8.54 -9.77
N ILE A 13 -1.40 9.46 -9.48
CA ILE A 13 -1.08 10.76 -8.86
C ILE A 13 -0.45 10.56 -7.48
N ALA A 14 -1.02 9.69 -6.64
CA ALA A 14 -0.49 9.40 -5.31
C ALA A 14 0.93 8.83 -5.39
N LEU A 15 1.19 7.94 -6.34
CA LEU A 15 2.50 7.36 -6.57
C LEU A 15 3.52 8.41 -7.02
N VAL A 16 3.15 9.28 -7.97
CA VAL A 16 4.03 10.35 -8.47
C VAL A 16 4.34 11.35 -7.36
N LEU A 17 3.35 11.75 -6.57
CA LEU A 17 3.55 12.65 -5.43
C LEU A 17 4.46 12.01 -4.37
N GLY A 18 4.25 10.72 -4.08
CA GLY A 18 5.11 9.96 -3.17
C GLY A 18 6.55 9.89 -3.67
N LEU A 19 6.74 9.63 -4.97
CA LEU A 19 8.05 9.57 -5.63
C LEU A 19 8.79 10.91 -5.55
N GLY A 20 8.10 12.00 -5.87
CA GLY A 20 8.66 13.34 -5.79
C GLY A 20 9.03 13.73 -4.36
N ALA A 21 8.16 13.45 -3.40
CA ALA A 21 8.42 13.72 -1.98
C ALA A 21 9.56 12.86 -1.43
N GLY A 22 9.60 11.55 -1.75
CA GLY A 22 10.67 10.63 -1.34
C GLY A 22 12.03 11.03 -1.89
N ALA A 23 12.10 11.33 -3.19
CA ALA A 23 13.34 11.81 -3.81
C ALA A 23 13.77 13.18 -3.24
N GLY A 24 12.83 14.09 -3.01
CA GLY A 24 13.11 15.41 -2.43
C GLY A 24 13.71 15.31 -1.03
N VAL A 25 13.13 14.47 -0.16
CA VAL A 25 13.66 14.23 1.19
C VAL A 25 15.03 13.57 1.17
N ALA A 26 15.26 12.62 0.25
CA ALA A 26 16.56 11.97 0.11
C ALA A 26 17.65 12.98 -0.29
N VAL A 27 17.39 13.83 -1.28
CA VAL A 27 18.33 14.88 -1.73
C VAL A 27 18.59 15.93 -0.65
N LEU A 28 17.54 16.36 0.06
CA LEU A 28 17.69 17.30 1.18
C LEU A 28 18.44 16.69 2.37
N GLY A 29 18.21 15.41 2.65
CA GLY A 29 18.93 14.66 3.69
C GLY A 29 20.44 14.59 3.38
N GLU A 30 20.80 14.30 2.14
CA GLU A 30 22.17 14.26 1.67
C GLU A 30 22.85 15.64 1.82
N SER A 31 22.19 16.70 1.40
CA SER A 31 22.70 18.08 1.52
C SER A 31 22.86 18.55 2.97
N SER A 32 22.08 17.98 3.90
CA SER A 32 22.08 18.32 5.32
C SER A 32 23.00 17.41 6.16
N GLY A 33 23.69 16.44 5.52
CA GLY A 33 24.55 15.47 6.20
C GLY A 33 23.81 14.50 7.15
N THR A 34 22.47 14.42 7.02
CA THR A 34 21.66 13.45 7.75
C THR A 34 21.62 12.15 6.95
N THR A 35 22.05 11.05 7.60
CA THR A 35 21.97 9.73 6.99
C THR A 35 20.51 9.34 6.73
N LEU A 36 20.23 8.74 5.57
CA LEU A 36 18.95 8.12 5.29
C LEU A 36 18.57 7.19 6.44
N ILE A 37 17.43 7.45 7.05
CA ILE A 37 16.90 6.59 8.10
C ILE A 37 16.37 5.34 7.39
N GLY A 38 17.13 4.26 7.45
CA GLY A 38 16.71 2.97 6.93
C GLY A 38 15.35 2.58 7.50
N THR A 39 14.48 2.02 6.67
CA THR A 39 13.15 1.59 7.09
C THR A 39 13.29 0.43 8.08
N PRO A 40 12.78 0.54 9.32
CA PRO A 40 12.86 -0.56 10.26
C PRO A 40 12.10 -1.79 9.75
N TRP A 41 12.62 -2.98 10.00
CA TRP A 41 12.08 -4.26 9.49
C TRP A 41 10.62 -4.54 9.86
N PHE A 42 10.11 -3.93 10.92
CA PHE A 42 8.72 -4.13 11.30
C PHE A 42 7.73 -3.43 10.35
N VAL A 43 8.15 -2.39 9.62
CA VAL A 43 7.25 -1.63 8.72
C VAL A 43 6.70 -2.48 7.58
N PRO A 44 7.50 -3.18 6.76
CA PRO A 44 6.97 -4.06 5.72
C PRO A 44 6.15 -5.22 6.30
N VAL A 45 6.48 -5.70 7.50
CA VAL A 45 5.71 -6.76 8.16
C VAL A 45 4.31 -6.27 8.54
N VAL A 46 4.22 -5.09 9.18
CA VAL A 46 2.92 -4.50 9.56
C VAL A 46 2.07 -4.20 8.33
N LEU A 47 2.65 -3.64 7.28
CA LEU A 47 1.95 -3.37 6.02
C LEU A 47 1.43 -4.66 5.39
N GLY A 48 2.25 -5.70 5.33
CA GLY A 48 1.84 -7.01 4.81
C GLY A 48 0.70 -7.64 5.62
N VAL A 49 0.72 -7.51 6.95
CA VAL A 49 -0.38 -7.99 7.82
C VAL A 49 -1.68 -7.24 7.53
N ILE A 50 -1.62 -5.92 7.39
CA ILE A 50 -2.78 -5.11 7.03
C ILE A 50 -3.33 -5.54 5.66
N GLY A 51 -2.46 -5.77 4.68
CA GLY A 51 -2.82 -6.28 3.36
C GLY A 51 -3.55 -7.62 3.43
N VAL A 52 -3.04 -8.58 4.20
CA VAL A 52 -3.67 -9.89 4.39
C VAL A 52 -5.05 -9.76 5.06
N ILE A 53 -5.17 -8.94 6.09
CA ILE A 53 -6.45 -8.71 6.78
C ILE A 53 -7.47 -8.12 5.80
N ALA A 54 -7.10 -7.13 5.01
CA ALA A 54 -7.97 -6.50 4.03
C ALA A 54 -8.41 -7.49 2.95
N LEU A 55 -7.49 -8.36 2.47
CA LEU A 55 -7.79 -9.39 1.50
C LEU A 55 -8.80 -10.41 2.06
N VAL A 56 -8.60 -10.88 3.28
CA VAL A 56 -9.52 -11.82 3.95
C VAL A 56 -10.91 -11.19 4.10
N LEU A 57 -10.98 -9.92 4.51
CA LEU A 57 -12.26 -9.20 4.63
C LEU A 57 -12.95 -9.05 3.26
N ALA A 58 -12.22 -8.71 2.21
CA ALA A 58 -12.76 -8.57 0.87
C ALA A 58 -13.30 -9.91 0.32
N ILE A 59 -12.58 -11.01 0.54
CA ILE A 59 -13.02 -12.36 0.16
C ILE A 59 -14.29 -12.76 0.92
N ASN A 60 -14.35 -12.52 2.23
CA ASN A 60 -15.52 -12.82 3.05
C ASN A 60 -16.76 -12.03 2.58
N VAL A 61 -16.61 -10.76 2.26
CA VAL A 61 -17.70 -9.93 1.73
C VAL A 61 -18.15 -10.46 0.37
N HIS A 62 -17.21 -10.83 -0.50
CA HIS A 62 -17.52 -11.39 -1.81
C HIS A 62 -18.28 -12.72 -1.71
N GLN A 63 -17.81 -13.65 -0.87
CA GLN A 63 -18.47 -14.94 -0.66
C GLN A 63 -19.88 -14.77 -0.11
N TYR A 64 -20.08 -13.83 0.81
CA TYR A 64 -21.41 -13.52 1.32
C TYR A 64 -22.34 -12.94 0.24
N ALA A 65 -21.83 -12.05 -0.61
CA ALA A 65 -22.60 -11.47 -1.71
C ALA A 65 -22.95 -12.50 -2.79
N ALA A 66 -22.05 -13.45 -3.06
CA ALA A 66 -22.22 -14.51 -4.07
C ALA A 66 -23.12 -15.67 -3.60
N THR A 67 -23.39 -15.79 -2.29
CA THR A 67 -24.20 -16.89 -1.74
C THR A 67 -25.69 -16.60 -1.89
N ASP A 68 -26.43 -17.62 -2.35
CA ASP A 68 -27.90 -17.59 -2.52
C ASP A 68 -28.61 -17.11 -1.23
N PRO A 69 -29.60 -16.19 -1.32
CA PRO A 69 -30.30 -15.63 -0.17
C PRO A 69 -30.92 -16.71 0.77
N LYS A 70 -31.29 -17.87 0.20
CA LYS A 70 -31.86 -19.00 0.96
C LYS A 70 -30.83 -19.83 1.73
N LYS A 71 -29.55 -19.74 1.37
CA LYS A 71 -28.45 -20.52 1.98
C LYS A 71 -27.49 -19.64 2.79
N ARG A 72 -27.77 -18.34 2.90
CA ARG A 72 -26.93 -17.43 3.69
C ARG A 72 -26.92 -17.85 5.16
N PRO A 73 -25.75 -18.03 5.77
CA PRO A 73 -25.67 -18.25 7.21
C PRO A 73 -26.31 -17.05 7.92
N LYS A 74 -27.02 -17.34 9.03
CA LYS A 74 -27.72 -16.32 9.85
C LYS A 74 -26.80 -15.28 10.50
N THR A 75 -25.50 -15.43 10.31
CA THR A 75 -24.50 -14.44 10.73
C THR A 75 -24.54 -13.28 9.74
N PHE A 76 -25.28 -12.26 10.10
CA PHE A 76 -25.40 -11.03 9.31
C PHE A 76 -24.01 -10.42 9.10
N VAL A 77 -23.51 -10.40 7.87
CA VAL A 77 -22.52 -9.39 7.50
C VAL A 77 -23.25 -8.06 7.52
N ASN A 78 -23.08 -7.30 8.60
CA ASN A 78 -23.68 -5.98 8.71
C ASN A 78 -23.30 -5.16 7.46
N PRO A 79 -24.25 -4.43 6.84
CA PRO A 79 -23.94 -3.55 5.71
C PRO A 79 -22.79 -2.58 5.98
N SER A 80 -22.60 -2.21 7.25
CA SER A 80 -21.48 -1.40 7.72
C SER A 80 -20.12 -2.09 7.54
N VAL A 81 -20.05 -3.42 7.67
CA VAL A 81 -18.78 -4.17 7.45
C VAL A 81 -18.40 -4.14 5.99
N ALA A 82 -19.33 -4.35 5.07
CA ALA A 82 -19.08 -4.26 3.64
C ALA A 82 -18.63 -2.85 3.21
N PHE A 83 -19.28 -1.82 3.75
CA PHE A 83 -18.89 -0.43 3.51
C PHE A 83 -17.49 -0.12 4.04
N ASN A 84 -17.20 -0.52 5.29
CA ASN A 84 -15.89 -0.31 5.90
C ASN A 84 -14.78 -1.05 5.14
N THR A 85 -15.06 -2.28 4.66
CA THR A 85 -14.10 -3.04 3.84
C THR A 85 -13.81 -2.33 2.53
N LEU A 86 -14.82 -1.76 1.87
CA LEU A 86 -14.62 -1.00 0.64
C LEU A 86 -13.79 0.27 0.87
N VAL A 87 -14.07 1.00 1.97
CA VAL A 87 -13.30 2.18 2.36
C VAL A 87 -11.85 1.80 2.66
N LEU A 88 -11.63 0.69 3.37
CA LEU A 88 -10.29 0.17 3.64
C LEU A 88 -9.54 -0.16 2.36
N CYS A 89 -10.16 -0.86 1.40
CA CYS A 89 -9.56 -1.17 0.11
C CYS A 89 -9.16 0.11 -0.66
N LYS A 90 -10.03 1.13 -0.67
CA LYS A 90 -9.71 2.42 -1.30
C LYS A 90 -8.56 3.14 -0.61
N ALA A 91 -8.55 3.14 0.72
CA ALA A 91 -7.45 3.72 1.49
C ALA A 91 -6.13 3.01 1.20
N MET A 92 -6.15 1.68 1.06
CA MET A 92 -4.97 0.88 0.73
C MET A 92 -4.43 1.18 -0.66
N ILE A 93 -5.29 1.40 -1.66
CA ILE A 93 -4.85 1.79 -3.00
C ILE A 93 -4.05 3.08 -2.95
N LEU A 94 -4.59 4.10 -2.30
CA LEU A 94 -3.97 5.42 -2.23
C LEU A 94 -2.73 5.43 -1.33
N ALA A 95 -2.82 4.84 -0.15
CA ALA A 95 -1.71 4.77 0.80
C ALA A 95 -0.57 3.88 0.25
N GLY A 96 -0.91 2.72 -0.33
CA GLY A 96 0.06 1.82 -0.95
C GLY A 96 0.79 2.50 -2.10
N ALA A 97 0.07 3.21 -2.97
CA ALA A 97 0.67 3.98 -4.07
C ALA A 97 1.59 5.10 -3.56
N ALA A 98 1.15 5.87 -2.58
CA ALA A 98 1.93 6.97 -2.00
C ALA A 98 3.20 6.46 -1.30
N LEU A 99 3.09 5.40 -0.49
CA LEU A 99 4.23 4.80 0.21
C LEU A 99 5.19 4.10 -0.75
N ALA A 100 4.69 3.39 -1.76
CA ALA A 100 5.52 2.79 -2.80
C ALA A 100 6.33 3.86 -3.55
N GLY A 101 5.69 4.99 -3.87
CA GLY A 101 6.36 6.16 -4.44
C GLY A 101 7.41 6.73 -3.49
N TRP A 102 7.07 6.93 -2.21
CA TRP A 102 7.96 7.47 -1.20
C TRP A 102 9.24 6.64 -1.04
N TYR A 103 9.11 5.33 -0.84
CA TYR A 103 10.29 4.45 -0.70
C TYR A 103 11.03 4.27 -2.02
N GLY A 104 10.31 4.18 -3.14
CA GLY A 104 10.93 4.14 -4.48
C GLY A 104 11.71 5.41 -4.80
N GLY A 105 11.16 6.59 -4.42
CA GLY A 105 11.82 7.87 -4.60
C GLY A 105 13.13 8.02 -3.82
N GLN A 106 13.23 7.42 -2.65
CA GLN A 106 14.46 7.44 -1.85
C GLN A 106 15.57 6.56 -2.45
N ILE A 107 15.22 5.53 -3.20
CA ILE A 107 16.19 4.64 -3.85
C ILE A 107 16.93 5.37 -4.97
N ILE A 108 16.26 6.25 -5.74
CA ILE A 108 16.81 6.88 -6.95
C ILE A 108 18.12 7.63 -6.68
N PRO A 109 18.20 8.58 -5.73
CA PRO A 109 19.47 9.26 -5.45
C PRO A 109 20.50 8.36 -4.77
N THR A 110 20.06 7.36 -4.01
CA THR A 110 20.95 6.47 -3.28
C THR A 110 21.72 5.50 -4.18
N ILE A 111 21.17 5.11 -5.34
CA ILE A 111 21.83 4.24 -6.30
C ILE A 111 23.13 4.86 -6.84
N THR A 112 23.21 6.18 -6.91
CA THR A 112 24.40 6.88 -7.43
C THR A 112 25.57 6.90 -6.43
N HIS A 113 25.34 6.54 -5.16
CA HIS A 113 26.32 6.64 -4.06
C HIS A 113 26.52 5.32 -3.30
N ILE A 114 26.38 4.17 -3.96
CA ILE A 114 26.50 2.83 -3.36
C ILE A 114 27.97 2.48 -3.08
N GLU A 115 28.70 3.28 -2.31
CA GLU A 115 30.07 2.95 -1.91
C GLU A 115 30.21 2.46 -0.45
N GLY A 116 29.10 2.07 0.21
CA GLY A 116 29.12 1.60 1.59
C GLY A 116 28.08 0.54 1.89
N SER A 117 28.46 -0.49 2.69
CA SER A 117 27.58 -1.58 3.12
C SER A 117 26.29 -1.12 3.84
N PHE A 118 26.31 0.06 4.44
CA PHE A 118 25.14 0.67 5.07
C PHE A 118 24.08 1.08 4.05
N TYR A 119 24.50 1.65 2.93
CA TYR A 119 23.61 2.07 1.85
C TYR A 119 22.96 0.87 1.16
N GLU A 120 23.70 -0.24 1.00
CA GLU A 120 23.16 -1.47 0.43
C GLU A 120 21.99 -2.02 1.25
N GLN A 121 22.12 -2.07 2.58
CA GLN A 121 21.03 -2.50 3.47
C GLN A 121 19.84 -1.54 3.44
N ALA A 122 20.08 -0.24 3.43
CA ALA A 122 19.01 0.75 3.38
C ALA A 122 18.23 0.66 2.05
N VAL A 123 18.91 0.51 0.92
CA VAL A 123 18.28 0.31 -0.40
C VAL A 123 17.47 -0.98 -0.42
N LEU A 124 18.00 -2.08 0.13
CA LEU A 124 17.27 -3.34 0.21
C LEU A 124 15.99 -3.21 1.03
N GLN A 125 16.06 -2.57 2.19
CA GLN A 125 14.90 -2.34 3.05
C GLN A 125 13.84 -1.47 2.36
N CYS A 126 14.25 -0.39 1.71
CA CYS A 126 13.34 0.47 0.94
C CYS A 126 12.72 -0.29 -0.23
N ALA A 127 13.49 -1.12 -0.95
CA ALA A 127 13.01 -1.91 -2.07
C ALA A 127 11.98 -2.95 -1.63
N VAL A 128 12.24 -3.67 -0.53
CA VAL A 128 11.29 -4.64 0.05
C VAL A 128 10.02 -3.95 0.50
N THR A 129 10.13 -2.81 1.18
CA THR A 129 8.97 -2.06 1.65
C THR A 129 8.15 -1.52 0.48
N ALA A 130 8.79 -0.98 -0.55
CA ALA A 130 8.12 -0.53 -1.77
C ALA A 130 7.39 -1.68 -2.48
N ALA A 131 8.00 -2.87 -2.55
CA ALA A 131 7.37 -4.06 -3.13
C ALA A 131 6.13 -4.49 -2.35
N VAL A 132 6.18 -4.50 -1.02
CA VAL A 132 5.02 -4.78 -0.15
C VAL A 132 3.92 -3.74 -0.36
N CYS A 133 4.25 -2.45 -0.44
CA CYS A 133 3.28 -1.38 -0.70
C CYS A 133 2.60 -1.53 -2.07
N LEU A 134 3.34 -1.96 -3.12
CA LEU A 134 2.76 -2.26 -4.43
C LEU A 134 1.83 -3.48 -4.37
N ALA A 135 2.18 -4.51 -3.60
CA ALA A 135 1.31 -5.66 -3.37
C ALA A 135 0.02 -5.25 -2.65
N ASP A 136 0.11 -4.42 -1.61
CA ASP A 136 -1.04 -3.88 -0.87
C ASP A 136 -1.94 -3.02 -1.77
N MET A 137 -1.35 -2.21 -2.66
CA MET A 137 -2.10 -1.48 -3.69
C MET A 137 -2.86 -2.43 -4.61
N GLY A 138 -2.22 -3.51 -5.08
CA GLY A 138 -2.84 -4.56 -5.89
C GLY A 138 -3.98 -5.25 -5.15
N ILE A 139 -3.79 -5.61 -3.88
CA ILE A 139 -4.82 -6.17 -3.01
C ILE A 139 -6.00 -5.20 -2.87
N GLY A 140 -5.73 -3.91 -2.71
CA GLY A 140 -6.76 -2.88 -2.67
C GLY A 140 -7.63 -2.84 -3.93
N PHE A 141 -7.01 -2.90 -5.12
CA PHE A 141 -7.75 -2.97 -6.40
C PHE A 141 -8.57 -4.25 -6.54
N VAL A 142 -7.99 -5.40 -6.18
CA VAL A 142 -8.70 -6.68 -6.19
C VAL A 142 -9.86 -6.66 -5.20
N GLY A 143 -9.65 -6.13 -3.99
CA GLY A 143 -10.69 -5.97 -2.98
C GLY A 143 -11.83 -5.06 -3.44
N GLU A 144 -11.53 -3.94 -4.10
CA GLU A 144 -12.55 -3.07 -4.68
C GLU A 144 -13.31 -3.75 -5.82
N TRP A 145 -12.65 -4.63 -6.57
CA TRP A 145 -13.30 -5.40 -7.63
C TRP A 145 -14.20 -6.52 -7.08
N LEU A 146 -13.81 -7.13 -5.96
CA LEU A 146 -14.58 -8.19 -5.28
C LEU A 146 -15.78 -7.63 -4.49
N CYS A 147 -15.69 -6.43 -3.97
CA CYS A 147 -16.79 -5.76 -3.26
C CYS A 147 -17.73 -5.08 -4.23
#